data_f92233bb9ddf1b4bbf20df58a9a1da3b
#
_entry.id   f92233bb9ddf1b4bbf20df58a9a1da3b
#
_cell.length_a   1.000
_cell.length_b   1.000
_cell.length_c   1.000
_cell.angle_alpha   90.00
_cell.angle_beta   90.00
_cell.angle_gamma   90.00
#
_symmetry.space_group_name_H-M   'P 1'
#
loop_
_entity.id
_entity.type
_entity.pdbx_description
1 polymer ?
#
loop_
_entity_poly.entity_id
_entity_poly.type
_entity_poly.pdbx_seq_one_letter_code
_entity_poly.pdbx_strand_id
1 'polypeptide(L)'
;MGININITSYNGTVFSYGRVIGFEIDSNTKVAKVTLGGITHISNKYLEHFTPVLSTSFEMPEEVPNNLVEYGYNKLAETYTDIDFTEI
;
A
#
# COMPACT_ATOMS: atom_id res chain seq x y z
N MET A 1 -9.54 3.96 -4.08
CA MET A 1 -9.30 2.55 -4.51
C MET A 1 -8.76 1.75 -3.34
N GLY A 2 -9.36 0.63 -3.03
CA GLY A 2 -8.93 -0.24 -1.94
C GLY A 2 -8.77 -1.68 -2.41
N ILE A 3 -8.11 -2.48 -1.61
CA ILE A 3 -7.82 -3.87 -1.92
C ILE A 3 -8.13 -4.76 -0.71
N ASN A 4 -8.44 -6.02 -0.98
CA ASN A 4 -8.48 -7.04 0.06
C ASN A 4 -7.06 -7.44 0.42
N ILE A 5 -6.78 -7.55 1.71
CA ILE A 5 -5.50 -8.03 2.22
C ILE A 5 -5.75 -9.04 3.33
N ASN A 6 -4.70 -9.75 3.73
CA ASN A 6 -4.74 -10.63 4.88
C ASN A 6 -3.38 -10.55 5.56
N ILE A 7 -3.25 -9.55 6.42
CA ILE A 7 -1.99 -9.25 7.10
C ILE A 7 -2.24 -9.28 8.60
N THR A 8 -1.45 -10.07 9.33
CA THR A 8 -1.52 -10.13 10.79
C THR A 8 -0.31 -9.40 11.36
N SER A 9 -0.57 -8.40 12.21
CA SER A 9 0.49 -7.68 12.91
C SER A 9 1.09 -8.53 14.03
N TYR A 10 2.24 -8.08 14.55
CA TYR A 10 2.93 -8.80 15.62
C TYR A 10 2.10 -8.94 16.90
N ASN A 11 1.11 -8.07 17.10
CA ASN A 11 0.21 -8.14 18.27
C ASN A 11 -1.06 -8.94 18.02
N GLY A 12 -1.16 -9.60 16.85
CA GLY A 12 -2.30 -10.45 16.53
C GLY A 12 -3.47 -9.75 15.82
N THR A 13 -3.37 -8.45 15.57
CA THR A 13 -4.42 -7.74 14.81
C THR A 13 -4.39 -8.17 13.34
N VAL A 14 -5.54 -8.59 12.82
CA VAL A 14 -5.68 -8.97 11.41
C VAL A 14 -6.26 -7.81 10.61
N PHE A 15 -5.55 -7.39 9.58
CA PHE A 15 -6.01 -6.36 8.66
C PHE A 15 -6.54 -7.04 7.39
N SER A 16 -7.78 -6.77 7.03
CA SER A 16 -8.44 -7.41 5.89
C SER A 16 -8.72 -6.47 4.72
N TYR A 17 -8.60 -5.17 4.92
CA TYR A 17 -8.79 -4.16 3.88
C TYR A 17 -7.65 -3.17 3.92
N GLY A 18 -7.13 -2.81 2.77
CA GLY A 18 -6.01 -1.88 2.68
C GLY A 18 -6.12 -0.91 1.52
N ARG A 19 -5.40 0.18 1.63
CA ARG A 19 -5.21 1.11 0.52
C ARG A 19 -3.89 1.84 0.65
N VAL A 20 -3.40 2.38 -0.46
CA VAL A 20 -2.22 3.22 -0.45
C VAL A 20 -2.54 4.52 0.30
N ILE A 21 -1.80 4.77 1.38
CA ILE A 21 -1.98 5.95 2.23
C ILE A 21 -0.85 6.96 2.09
N GLY A 22 0.25 6.58 1.47
CA GLY A 22 1.38 7.48 1.26
C GLY A 22 2.19 7.10 0.04
N PHE A 23 2.63 8.12 -0.68
CA PHE A 23 3.54 7.97 -1.81
C PHE A 23 4.49 9.15 -1.77
N GLU A 24 5.74 8.89 -1.43
CA GLU A 24 6.77 9.91 -1.26
C GLU A 24 7.84 9.74 -2.33
N ILE A 25 8.32 10.84 -2.89
CA ILE A 25 9.41 10.84 -3.88
C ILE A 25 10.49 11.80 -3.38
N ASP A 26 11.72 11.28 -3.26
CA ASP A 26 12.88 12.11 -2.99
C ASP A 26 13.36 12.68 -4.32
N SER A 27 13.31 14.00 -4.47
CA SER A 27 13.68 14.68 -5.72
C SER A 27 15.18 14.62 -6.02
N ASN A 28 16.01 14.41 -4.99
CA ASN A 28 17.47 14.34 -5.17
C ASN A 28 17.93 12.96 -5.63
N THR A 29 17.39 11.90 -5.01
CA THR A 29 17.82 10.53 -5.28
C THR A 29 16.93 9.82 -6.30
N LYS A 30 15.75 10.37 -6.60
CA LYS A 30 14.71 9.75 -7.44
C LYS A 30 14.19 8.45 -6.87
N VAL A 31 14.37 8.21 -5.58
CA VAL A 31 13.80 7.06 -4.88
C VAL A 31 12.43 7.42 -4.35
N ALA A 32 11.47 6.53 -4.59
CA ALA A 32 10.11 6.68 -4.08
C ALA A 32 9.84 5.64 -3.01
N LYS A 33 8.90 5.95 -2.13
CA LYS A 33 8.40 5.02 -1.11
C LYS A 33 6.88 5.04 -1.15
N VAL A 34 6.27 3.87 -1.28
CA VAL A 34 4.83 3.71 -1.19
C VAL A 34 4.48 2.98 0.10
N THR A 35 3.44 3.44 0.79
CA THR A 35 2.97 2.84 2.05
C THR A 35 1.55 2.37 1.90
N LEU A 36 1.30 1.11 2.26
CA LEU A 36 -0.04 0.53 2.34
C LEU A 36 -0.53 0.63 3.77
N GLY A 37 -1.70 1.22 3.96
CA GLY A 37 -2.39 1.22 5.24
C GLY A 37 -3.45 0.15 5.28
N GLY A 38 -3.73 -0.39 6.47
CA GLY A 38 -4.73 -1.42 6.67
C GLY A 38 -5.73 -1.07 7.75
N ILE A 39 -6.92 -1.64 7.64
CA ILE A 39 -7.96 -1.63 8.67
C ILE A 39 -8.50 -3.04 8.83
N THR A 40 -9.19 -3.28 9.94
CA THR A 40 -9.64 -4.63 10.28
C THR A 40 -10.77 -5.14 9.40
N HIS A 41 -11.64 -4.25 8.92
CA HIS A 41 -12.74 -4.62 8.04
C HIS A 41 -13.15 -3.45 7.15
N ILE A 42 -13.53 -3.74 5.91
CA ILE A 42 -13.93 -2.72 4.93
C ILE A 42 -15.08 -1.83 5.44
N SER A 43 -15.99 -2.36 6.26
CA SER A 43 -17.08 -1.56 6.84
C SER A 43 -16.59 -0.44 7.74
N ASN A 44 -15.35 -0.51 8.20
CA ASN A 44 -14.73 0.48 9.07
C ASN A 44 -13.97 1.58 8.32
N LYS A 45 -14.00 1.58 6.99
CA LYS A 45 -13.16 2.49 6.19
C LYS A 45 -13.34 3.98 6.46
N TYR A 46 -14.48 4.38 7.04
CA TYR A 46 -14.76 5.76 7.44
C TYR A 46 -14.67 6.00 8.95
N LEU A 47 -14.51 4.95 9.74
CA LEU A 47 -14.53 5.01 11.21
C LEU A 47 -13.16 4.70 11.82
N GLU A 48 -12.33 3.94 11.13
CA GLU A 48 -11.03 3.49 11.61
C GLU A 48 -9.92 4.16 10.81
N HIS A 49 -8.87 4.61 11.49
CA HIS A 49 -7.70 5.15 10.82
C HIS A 49 -6.89 4.02 10.18
N PHE A 50 -6.43 4.23 8.96
CA PHE A 50 -5.55 3.28 8.29
C PHE A 50 -4.20 3.27 8.99
N THR A 51 -3.76 2.08 9.40
CA THR A 51 -2.47 1.86 10.05
C THR A 51 -1.46 1.40 9.01
N PRO A 52 -0.26 2.02 8.93
CA PRO A 52 0.77 1.53 8.01
C PRO A 52 1.11 0.07 8.30
N VAL A 53 1.00 -0.79 7.29
CA VAL A 53 1.25 -2.23 7.44
C VAL A 53 2.37 -2.73 6.54
N LEU A 54 2.53 -2.15 5.36
CA LEU A 54 3.57 -2.50 4.39
C LEU A 54 4.12 -1.25 3.74
N SER A 55 5.38 -1.30 3.36
CA SER A 55 5.98 -0.26 2.52
C SER A 55 7.05 -0.86 1.64
N THR A 56 7.31 -0.21 0.51
CA THR A 56 8.43 -0.57 -0.36
C THR A 56 9.03 0.68 -0.96
N SER A 57 10.34 0.65 -1.22
CA SER A 57 11.07 1.73 -1.86
C SER A 57 11.61 1.25 -3.20
N PHE A 58 11.62 2.14 -4.18
CA PHE A 58 12.06 1.80 -5.54
C PHE A 58 12.52 3.07 -6.27
N GLU A 59 13.31 2.89 -7.33
CA GLU A 59 13.69 4.02 -8.19
C GLU A 59 12.53 4.37 -9.12
N MET A 60 12.23 5.66 -9.22
CA MET A 60 11.21 6.15 -10.13
C MET A 60 11.73 6.08 -11.58
N PRO A 61 10.89 5.70 -12.54
CA PRO A 61 11.25 5.79 -13.95
C PRO A 61 11.38 7.25 -14.39
N GLU A 62 12.11 7.49 -15.48
CA GLU A 62 12.26 8.85 -16.03
C GLU A 62 10.91 9.46 -16.37
N GLU A 63 10.01 8.67 -16.93
CA GLU A 63 8.65 9.10 -17.21
C GLU A 63 7.74 8.72 -16.04
N VAL A 64 7.18 9.75 -15.38
CA VAL A 64 6.31 9.56 -14.22
C VAL A 64 4.99 8.94 -14.67
N PRO A 65 4.56 7.81 -14.04
CA PRO A 65 3.28 7.20 -14.37
C PRO A 65 2.09 8.15 -14.15
N ASN A 66 1.07 8.05 -15.00
CA ASN A 66 -0.12 8.88 -14.90
C ASN A 66 -0.94 8.58 -13.63
N ASN A 67 -0.95 7.33 -13.19
CA ASN A 67 -1.69 6.93 -11.99
C ASN A 67 -0.72 6.39 -10.96
N LEU A 68 -0.29 7.25 -10.04
CA LEU A 68 0.68 6.90 -8.99
C LEU A 68 0.12 5.89 -7.99
N VAL A 69 -1.18 5.93 -7.72
CA VAL A 69 -1.81 4.98 -6.80
C VAL A 69 -1.75 3.56 -7.37
N GLU A 70 -2.15 3.39 -8.63
CA GLU A 70 -2.06 2.10 -9.31
C GLU A 70 -0.63 1.61 -9.41
N TYR A 71 0.30 2.50 -9.74
CA TYR A 71 1.72 2.20 -9.79
C TYR A 71 2.24 1.71 -8.43
N GLY A 72 1.79 2.36 -7.36
CA GLY A 72 2.13 1.97 -5.98
C GLY A 72 1.64 0.57 -5.63
N TYR A 73 0.40 0.23 -6.00
CA TYR A 73 -0.13 -1.12 -5.78
C TYR A 73 0.68 -2.17 -6.55
N ASN A 74 1.06 -1.86 -7.78
CA ASN A 74 1.86 -2.79 -8.59
C ASN A 74 3.24 -3.03 -7.96
N LYS A 75 3.88 -1.99 -7.43
CA LYS A 75 5.17 -2.12 -6.74
C LYS A 75 5.06 -2.93 -5.46
N LEU A 76 3.99 -2.73 -4.69
CA LEU A 76 3.73 -3.54 -3.51
C LEU A 76 3.50 -5.01 -3.86
N ALA A 77 2.76 -5.28 -4.92
CA ALA A 77 2.50 -6.65 -5.38
C ALA A 77 3.78 -7.35 -5.85
N GLU A 78 4.70 -6.63 -6.50
CA GLU A 78 6.00 -7.16 -6.89
C GLU A 78 6.86 -7.51 -5.68
N THR A 79 6.78 -6.72 -4.60
CA THR A 79 7.57 -6.90 -3.40
C THR A 79 7.00 -7.98 -2.48
N TYR A 80 5.68 -8.02 -2.33
CA TYR A 80 4.97 -8.91 -1.42
C TYR A 80 4.11 -9.90 -2.20
N THR A 81 4.74 -10.88 -2.81
CA THR A 81 4.07 -11.84 -3.71
C THR A 81 3.15 -12.82 -3.01
N ASP A 82 3.28 -12.96 -1.69
CA ASP A 82 2.45 -13.85 -0.88
C ASP A 82 1.16 -13.19 -0.38
N ILE A 83 0.96 -11.92 -0.69
CA ILE A 83 -0.23 -11.16 -0.30
C ILE A 83 -1.15 -11.01 -1.51
N ASP A 84 -2.45 -11.20 -1.27
CA ASP A 84 -3.47 -11.02 -2.30
C ASP A 84 -3.83 -9.53 -2.41
N PHE A 85 -3.49 -8.93 -3.55
CA PHE A 85 -3.80 -7.53 -3.85
C PHE A 85 -5.03 -7.43 -4.76
N THR A 86 -6.09 -8.12 -4.41
CA THR A 86 -7.33 -8.08 -5.20
C THR A 86 -8.06 -6.76 -4.99
N GLU A 87 -8.31 -6.05 -6.07
CA GLU A 87 -9.06 -4.81 -6.06
C GLU A 87 -10.53 -5.06 -5.74
N ILE A 88 -11.11 -4.20 -4.91
CA ILE A 88 -12.52 -4.28 -4.53
C ILE A 88 -13.33 -3.22 -5.27
#